data_6346126cff55d08d6b72c33a70cffbeb
#
_entry.id   6346126cff55d08d6b72c33a70cffbeb
#
_cell.length_a   1.000
_cell.length_b   1.000
_cell.length_c   1.000
_cell.angle_alpha   90.00
_cell.angle_beta   90.00
_cell.angle_gamma   90.00
#
_symmetry.space_group_name_H-M   'P 1'
#
loop_
_entity.id
_entity.type
_entity.pdbx_description
1 polymer ?
#
loop_
_entity_poly.entity_id
_entity_poly.type
_entity_poly.pdbx_seq_one_letter_code
_entity_poly.pdbx_strand_id
1 'polypeptide(L)'
;TNENPYPPSPKVQDAIRSATDETLRLYPDPESGALCESIAAHFGLKKKNVFIGNGSDELLAFCFPAFFEPAGKPILFAEITYSFYPVYADFFGVAYRLIPVDENFNVSVDGYFSENGGILVANPNAPTGKGLTLETVETIVGRNPESVVILDEAYIDFGGTTVAGLIPRYPNLLVV
;
A
#
# COMPACT_ATOMS: atom_id res chain seq x y z
N THR A 1 -5.41 12.48 14.46
CA THR A 1 -5.89 12.60 13.09
C THR A 1 -4.72 12.73 12.14
N ASN A 2 -4.84 12.22 10.94
CA ASN A 2 -3.82 12.16 9.90
C ASN A 2 -4.20 13.02 8.68
N GLU A 3 -4.88 14.13 8.93
CA GLU A 3 -5.22 15.08 7.87
C GLU A 3 -3.97 15.76 7.31
N ASN A 4 -3.97 15.99 6.00
CA ASN A 4 -2.89 16.72 5.36
C ASN A 4 -2.89 18.19 5.83
N PRO A 5 -1.78 18.72 6.37
CA PRO A 5 -1.71 20.11 6.84
C PRO A 5 -1.71 21.13 5.68
N TYR A 6 -1.51 20.69 4.44
CA TYR A 6 -1.49 21.56 3.27
C TYR A 6 -2.80 21.45 2.47
N PRO A 7 -3.32 22.56 1.94
CA PRO A 7 -4.49 22.53 1.06
C PRO A 7 -4.15 21.85 -0.27
N PRO A 8 -5.17 21.34 -0.97
CA PRO A 8 -4.97 20.82 -2.33
C PRO A 8 -4.53 21.93 -3.29
N SER A 9 -3.90 21.56 -4.38
CA SER A 9 -3.56 22.49 -5.47
C SER A 9 -4.81 23.25 -5.95
N PRO A 10 -4.73 24.56 -6.27
CA PRO A 10 -5.83 25.30 -6.86
C PRO A 10 -6.44 24.63 -8.10
N LYS A 11 -5.63 23.95 -8.91
CA LYS A 11 -6.08 23.16 -10.07
C LYS A 11 -7.06 22.06 -9.70
N VAL A 12 -6.95 21.47 -8.51
CA VAL A 12 -7.88 20.44 -8.03
C VAL A 12 -9.26 21.04 -7.80
N GLN A 13 -9.32 22.22 -7.19
CA GLN A 13 -10.59 22.91 -6.95
C GLN A 13 -11.27 23.30 -8.27
N ASP A 14 -10.50 23.76 -9.25
CA ASP A 14 -11.03 24.14 -10.56
C ASP A 14 -11.52 22.92 -11.34
N ALA A 15 -10.81 21.79 -11.27
CA ALA A 15 -11.23 20.52 -11.84
C ALA A 15 -12.55 20.03 -11.24
N ILE A 16 -12.69 20.09 -9.89
CA ILE A 16 -13.93 19.72 -9.20
C ILE A 16 -15.10 20.59 -9.67
N ARG A 17 -14.91 21.92 -9.72
CA ARG A 17 -15.97 22.84 -10.19
C ARG A 17 -16.38 22.52 -11.63
N SER A 18 -15.41 22.24 -12.51
CA SER A 18 -15.66 21.93 -13.92
C SER A 18 -16.34 20.58 -14.12
N ALA A 19 -16.12 19.63 -13.23
CA ALA A 19 -16.75 18.31 -13.27
C ALA A 19 -18.14 18.28 -12.62
N THR A 20 -18.59 19.40 -12.03
CA THR A 20 -19.92 19.50 -11.41
C THR A 20 -20.92 19.98 -12.47
N ASP A 21 -21.45 19.04 -13.26
CA ASP A 21 -22.38 19.27 -14.33
C ASP A 21 -23.52 18.24 -14.36
N GLU A 22 -24.33 18.25 -15.43
CA GLU A 22 -25.47 17.35 -15.57
C GLU A 22 -25.10 15.85 -15.67
N THR A 23 -23.82 15.52 -15.90
CA THR A 23 -23.35 14.12 -15.93
C THR A 23 -23.37 13.44 -14.55
N LEU A 24 -23.48 14.23 -13.46
CA LEU A 24 -23.63 13.70 -12.10
C LEU A 24 -24.85 12.78 -11.93
N ARG A 25 -25.84 12.84 -12.85
CA ARG A 25 -27.00 11.92 -12.88
C ARG A 25 -26.68 10.52 -13.40
N LEU A 26 -25.50 10.33 -13.99
CA LEU A 26 -25.06 9.07 -14.57
C LEU A 26 -24.26 8.25 -13.55
N TYR A 27 -24.22 6.94 -13.74
CA TYR A 27 -23.25 6.12 -12.99
C TYR A 27 -21.83 6.51 -13.37
N PRO A 28 -20.89 6.50 -12.42
CA PRO A 28 -19.47 6.68 -12.73
C PRO A 28 -18.94 5.51 -13.55
N ASP A 29 -17.80 5.71 -14.21
CA ASP A 29 -17.06 4.62 -14.84
C ASP A 29 -16.66 3.58 -13.79
N PRO A 30 -17.17 2.33 -13.85
CA PRO A 30 -16.91 1.32 -12.83
C PRO A 30 -15.45 0.89 -12.76
N GLU A 31 -14.68 1.10 -13.83
CA GLU A 31 -13.26 0.76 -13.90
C GLU A 31 -12.34 1.95 -13.62
N SER A 32 -12.88 3.15 -13.45
CA SER A 32 -12.10 4.39 -13.34
C SER A 32 -11.00 4.52 -14.40
N GLY A 33 -11.34 4.13 -15.66
CA GLY A 33 -10.39 3.91 -16.74
C GLY A 33 -9.43 5.05 -17.00
N ALA A 34 -9.94 6.28 -17.07
CA ALA A 34 -9.14 7.48 -17.30
C ALA A 34 -8.15 7.76 -16.14
N LEU A 35 -8.58 7.51 -14.88
CA LEU A 35 -7.73 7.68 -13.72
C LEU A 35 -6.63 6.61 -13.69
N CYS A 36 -6.98 5.35 -13.97
CA CYS A 36 -6.00 4.26 -14.09
C CYS A 36 -4.92 4.57 -15.14
N GLU A 37 -5.32 5.11 -16.30
CA GLU A 37 -4.39 5.51 -17.36
C GLU A 37 -3.46 6.65 -16.92
N SER A 38 -3.99 7.64 -16.21
CA SER A 38 -3.22 8.78 -15.71
C SER A 38 -2.19 8.35 -14.65
N ILE A 39 -2.59 7.49 -13.71
CA ILE A 39 -1.70 6.95 -12.69
C ILE A 39 -0.63 6.06 -13.34
N ALA A 40 -1.02 5.17 -14.24
CA ALA A 40 -0.08 4.32 -14.96
C ALA A 40 0.96 5.15 -15.73
N ALA A 41 0.55 6.19 -16.43
CA ALA A 41 1.46 7.09 -17.14
C ALA A 41 2.42 7.81 -16.18
N HIS A 42 1.93 8.26 -15.02
CA HIS A 42 2.75 8.94 -14.02
C HIS A 42 3.88 8.06 -13.47
N PHE A 43 3.59 6.79 -13.21
CA PHE A 43 4.57 5.84 -12.66
C PHE A 43 5.30 4.99 -13.72
N GLY A 44 5.06 5.22 -15.01
CA GLY A 44 5.65 4.43 -16.09
C GLY A 44 5.14 2.98 -16.14
N LEU A 45 3.91 2.75 -15.68
CA LEU A 45 3.25 1.45 -15.62
C LEU A 45 2.25 1.28 -16.78
N LYS A 46 1.62 0.12 -16.84
CA LYS A 46 0.49 -0.15 -17.74
C LYS A 46 -0.83 -0.01 -16.98
N LYS A 47 -1.91 0.43 -17.66
CA LYS A 47 -3.26 0.53 -17.08
C LYS A 47 -3.64 -0.72 -16.25
N LYS A 48 -3.34 -1.92 -16.76
CA LYS A 48 -3.63 -3.18 -16.08
C LYS A 48 -2.89 -3.40 -14.74
N ASN A 49 -1.89 -2.58 -14.43
CA ASN A 49 -1.17 -2.62 -13.16
C ASN A 49 -1.82 -1.73 -12.09
N VAL A 50 -2.88 -1.01 -12.45
CA VAL A 50 -3.53 -0.04 -11.56
C VAL A 50 -4.94 -0.48 -11.24
N PHE A 51 -5.26 -0.52 -9.96
CA PHE A 51 -6.59 -0.74 -9.42
C PHE A 51 -6.95 0.44 -8.51
N ILE A 52 -8.17 0.96 -8.63
CA ILE A 52 -8.62 2.14 -7.89
C ILE A 52 -9.56 1.73 -6.76
N GLY A 53 -9.32 2.31 -5.59
CA GLY A 53 -10.20 2.22 -4.42
C GLY A 53 -10.35 3.58 -3.73
N ASN A 54 -11.18 3.64 -2.73
CA ASN A 54 -11.44 4.84 -1.96
C ASN A 54 -10.46 4.95 -0.77
N GLY A 55 -9.22 5.32 -1.08
CA GLY A 55 -8.12 5.39 -0.13
C GLY A 55 -7.46 4.02 0.14
N SER A 56 -6.32 4.06 0.85
CA SER A 56 -5.55 2.85 1.16
C SER A 56 -6.31 1.86 2.05
N ASP A 57 -7.17 2.34 2.94
CA ASP A 57 -7.96 1.48 3.83
C ASP A 57 -8.86 0.51 3.07
N GLU A 58 -9.57 0.97 2.03
CA GLU A 58 -10.40 0.09 1.21
C GLU A 58 -9.55 -0.91 0.44
N LEU A 59 -8.44 -0.44 -0.13
CA LEU A 59 -7.52 -1.31 -0.89
C LEU A 59 -6.88 -2.37 0.01
N LEU A 60 -6.42 -1.99 1.19
CA LEU A 60 -5.90 -2.93 2.18
C LEU A 60 -6.97 -3.95 2.60
N ALA A 61 -8.21 -3.49 2.87
CA ALA A 61 -9.31 -4.39 3.19
C ALA A 61 -9.59 -5.41 2.08
N PHE A 62 -9.43 -5.04 0.80
CA PHE A 62 -9.55 -5.98 -0.32
C PHE A 62 -8.37 -6.94 -0.42
N CYS A 63 -7.16 -6.48 -0.07
CA CYS A 63 -5.97 -7.32 -0.12
C CYS A 63 -6.07 -8.53 0.82
N PHE A 64 -6.67 -8.38 2.00
CA PHE A 64 -6.75 -9.47 2.96
C PHE A 64 -7.48 -10.70 2.40
N PRO A 65 -8.74 -10.62 1.97
CA PRO A 65 -9.43 -11.79 1.42
C PRO A 65 -8.92 -12.23 0.05
N ALA A 66 -8.21 -11.36 -0.68
CA ALA A 66 -7.68 -11.68 -2.00
C ALA A 66 -6.38 -12.47 -1.95
N PHE A 67 -5.52 -12.24 -0.96
CA PHE A 67 -4.15 -12.74 -0.96
C PHE A 67 -3.76 -13.54 0.28
N PHE A 68 -4.49 -13.44 1.39
CA PHE A 68 -4.12 -14.09 2.62
C PHE A 68 -5.14 -15.18 3.00
N GLU A 69 -4.64 -16.36 3.33
CA GLU A 69 -5.45 -17.52 3.62
C GLU A 69 -5.86 -17.53 5.10
N PRO A 70 -7.17 -17.57 5.43
CA PRO A 70 -7.61 -17.74 6.80
C PRO A 70 -7.01 -19.02 7.41
N ALA A 71 -6.47 -18.91 8.63
CA ALA A 71 -5.74 -20.00 9.31
C ALA A 71 -4.54 -20.57 8.53
N GLY A 72 -4.07 -19.86 7.50
CA GLY A 72 -2.85 -20.19 6.75
C GLY A 72 -1.57 -19.81 7.49
N LYS A 73 -0.47 -19.70 6.74
CA LYS A 73 0.78 -19.17 7.29
C LYS A 73 0.59 -17.73 7.75
N PRO A 74 1.23 -17.32 8.88
CA PRO A 74 1.07 -15.98 9.38
C PRO A 74 1.61 -14.92 8.41
N ILE A 75 0.90 -13.81 8.23
CA ILE A 75 1.45 -12.64 7.59
C ILE A 75 2.39 -11.89 8.54
N LEU A 76 3.34 -11.13 7.99
CA LEU A 76 4.34 -10.41 8.75
C LEU A 76 4.17 -8.90 8.60
N PHE A 77 4.25 -8.18 9.71
CA PHE A 77 4.37 -6.73 9.73
C PHE A 77 5.06 -6.25 11.02
N ALA A 78 5.55 -5.01 11.04
CA ALA A 78 6.24 -4.46 12.20
C ALA A 78 5.30 -4.35 13.42
N GLU A 79 5.84 -4.51 14.63
CA GLU A 79 5.04 -4.41 15.87
C GLU A 79 4.53 -2.98 16.13
N ILE A 80 5.26 -1.98 15.64
CA ILE A 80 4.85 -0.58 15.67
C ILE A 80 4.66 -0.12 14.23
N THR A 81 3.43 -0.16 13.76
CA THR A 81 3.03 0.20 12.40
C THR A 81 1.58 0.66 12.36
N TYR A 82 0.99 0.77 11.18
CA TYR A 82 -0.40 1.18 11.02
C TYR A 82 -1.36 0.25 11.80
N SER A 83 -2.12 0.85 12.70
CA SER A 83 -2.90 0.11 13.72
C SER A 83 -4.05 -0.74 13.16
N PHE A 84 -4.41 -0.56 11.88
CA PHE A 84 -5.48 -1.34 11.25
C PHE A 84 -5.01 -2.68 10.68
N TYR A 85 -3.71 -2.91 10.51
CA TYR A 85 -3.24 -4.22 10.03
C TYR A 85 -3.70 -5.39 10.91
N PRO A 86 -3.53 -5.34 12.24
CA PRO A 86 -4.09 -6.39 13.10
C PRO A 86 -5.61 -6.42 13.09
N VAL A 87 -6.29 -5.28 12.95
CA VAL A 87 -7.76 -5.25 12.85
C VAL A 87 -8.26 -6.00 11.62
N TYR A 88 -7.65 -5.80 10.46
CA TYR A 88 -7.97 -6.57 9.27
C TYR A 88 -7.64 -8.04 9.43
N ALA A 89 -6.47 -8.38 9.99
CA ALA A 89 -6.06 -9.75 10.21
C ALA A 89 -7.07 -10.49 11.09
N ASP A 90 -7.47 -9.90 12.21
CA ASP A 90 -8.46 -10.46 13.12
C ASP A 90 -9.83 -10.60 12.46
N PHE A 91 -10.28 -9.57 11.70
CA PHE A 91 -11.57 -9.58 11.03
C PHE A 91 -11.68 -10.69 9.96
N PHE A 92 -10.62 -10.91 9.21
CA PHE A 92 -10.57 -11.93 8.15
C PHE A 92 -10.06 -13.29 8.62
N GLY A 93 -9.72 -13.45 9.92
CA GLY A 93 -9.21 -14.70 10.47
C GLY A 93 -7.82 -15.08 9.96
N VAL A 94 -7.02 -14.10 9.59
CA VAL A 94 -5.65 -14.28 9.10
C VAL A 94 -4.66 -14.23 10.27
N ALA A 95 -3.89 -15.29 10.44
CA ALA A 95 -2.82 -15.30 11.45
C ALA A 95 -1.73 -14.29 11.11
N TYR A 96 -1.15 -13.63 12.12
CA TYR A 96 -0.05 -12.72 11.89
C TYR A 96 1.05 -12.88 12.95
N ARG A 97 2.24 -12.41 12.61
CA ARG A 97 3.39 -12.33 13.52
C ARG A 97 4.03 -10.95 13.39
N LEU A 98 4.29 -10.35 14.54
CA LEU A 98 4.91 -9.04 14.65
C LEU A 98 6.43 -9.15 14.55
N ILE A 99 7.02 -8.25 13.79
CA ILE A 99 8.48 -8.10 13.69
C ILE A 99 8.89 -6.99 14.65
N PRO A 100 9.77 -7.28 15.64
CA PRO A 100 10.20 -6.28 16.59
C PRO A 100 10.90 -5.08 15.94
N VAL A 101 10.77 -3.93 16.57
CA VAL A 101 11.57 -2.74 16.26
C VAL A 101 12.63 -2.52 17.34
N ASP A 102 13.72 -1.85 16.98
CA ASP A 102 14.75 -1.47 17.94
C ASP A 102 14.35 -0.20 18.75
N GLU A 103 15.23 0.23 19.66
CA GLU A 103 15.04 1.44 20.46
C GLU A 103 14.90 2.74 19.64
N ASN A 104 15.34 2.70 18.39
CA ASN A 104 15.23 3.81 17.42
C ASN A 104 14.06 3.63 16.45
N PHE A 105 13.17 2.67 16.71
CA PHE A 105 12.03 2.31 15.85
C PHE A 105 12.40 1.78 14.46
N ASN A 106 13.61 1.28 14.27
CA ASN A 106 13.94 0.59 13.02
C ASN A 106 13.44 -0.86 13.09
N VAL A 107 12.78 -1.31 12.03
CA VAL A 107 12.34 -2.70 11.92
C VAL A 107 13.51 -3.60 11.54
N SER A 108 13.57 -4.79 12.14
CA SER A 108 14.54 -5.82 11.74
C SER A 108 14.18 -6.39 10.37
N VAL A 109 14.93 -6.05 9.34
CA VAL A 109 14.71 -6.53 7.97
C VAL A 109 14.77 -8.05 7.88
N ASP A 110 15.66 -8.69 8.63
CA ASP A 110 15.78 -10.15 8.68
C ASP A 110 14.51 -10.85 9.21
N GLY A 111 13.70 -10.13 9.98
CA GLY A 111 12.40 -10.62 10.44
C GLY A 111 11.45 -10.97 9.30
N TYR A 112 11.55 -10.28 8.15
CA TYR A 112 10.74 -10.53 6.97
C TYR A 112 11.17 -11.76 6.16
N PHE A 113 12.27 -12.43 6.51
CA PHE A 113 12.76 -13.62 5.79
C PHE A 113 12.33 -14.94 6.43
N SER A 114 11.57 -14.89 7.48
CA SER A 114 10.99 -16.08 8.08
C SER A 114 9.79 -16.58 7.27
N GLU A 115 9.42 -17.85 7.43
CA GLU A 115 8.27 -18.45 6.78
C GLU A 115 6.99 -17.61 7.02
N ASN A 116 6.27 -17.29 5.94
CA ASN A 116 5.12 -16.40 6.02
C ASN A 116 4.10 -16.69 4.90
N GLY A 117 2.88 -16.18 5.08
CA GLY A 117 1.80 -16.19 4.10
C GLY A 117 1.62 -14.86 3.37
N GLY A 118 2.45 -13.87 3.70
CA GLY A 118 2.44 -12.54 3.11
C GLY A 118 3.12 -11.51 4.00
N ILE A 119 3.40 -10.35 3.48
CA ILE A 119 4.13 -9.27 4.18
C ILE A 119 3.42 -7.95 3.94
N LEU A 120 3.23 -7.16 5.02
CA LEU A 120 2.81 -5.76 4.92
C LEU A 120 3.91 -4.85 5.47
N VAL A 121 4.26 -3.83 4.72
CA VAL A 121 5.27 -2.83 5.09
C VAL A 121 4.73 -1.44 4.81
N ALA A 122 4.48 -0.66 5.84
CA ALA A 122 4.22 0.76 5.67
C ALA A 122 5.55 1.51 5.42
N ASN A 123 5.63 2.26 4.32
CA ASN A 123 6.86 2.92 3.92
C ASN A 123 6.60 4.28 3.22
N PRO A 124 6.78 5.40 3.91
CA PRO A 124 7.23 5.56 5.31
C PRO A 124 6.30 4.94 6.34
N ASN A 125 6.87 4.34 7.39
CA ASN A 125 6.08 3.69 8.43
C ASN A 125 5.32 4.70 9.30
N ALA A 126 4.04 4.48 9.49
CA ALA A 126 3.24 5.23 10.45
C ALA A 126 3.07 4.38 11.74
N PRO A 127 3.29 4.93 12.97
CA PRO A 127 3.49 6.35 13.25
C PRO A 127 4.95 6.79 13.37
N THR A 128 5.93 5.92 13.10
CA THR A 128 7.34 6.18 13.42
C THR A 128 8.02 7.16 12.45
N GLY A 129 7.48 7.34 11.25
CA GLY A 129 8.08 8.15 10.18
C GLY A 129 9.34 7.53 9.56
N LYS A 130 9.69 6.29 9.92
CA LYS A 130 10.86 5.60 9.39
C LYS A 130 10.57 5.08 7.98
N GLY A 131 11.52 5.32 7.07
CA GLY A 131 11.47 4.80 5.71
C GLY A 131 12.54 3.74 5.47
N LEU A 132 12.23 2.78 4.61
CA LEU A 132 13.19 1.83 4.06
C LEU A 132 13.76 2.37 2.75
N THR A 133 15.01 2.01 2.45
CA THR A 133 15.61 2.31 1.16
C THR A 133 15.02 1.40 0.07
N LEU A 134 15.07 1.85 -1.18
CA LEU A 134 14.64 1.06 -2.33
C LEU A 134 15.34 -0.31 -2.36
N GLU A 135 16.64 -0.36 -2.09
CA GLU A 135 17.44 -1.59 -2.03
C GLU A 135 16.94 -2.55 -0.95
N THR A 136 16.59 -2.02 0.22
CA THR A 136 16.03 -2.81 1.32
C THR A 136 14.69 -3.43 0.94
N VAL A 137 13.79 -2.63 0.35
CA VAL A 137 12.48 -3.12 -0.12
C VAL A 137 12.67 -4.17 -1.21
N GLU A 138 13.55 -3.91 -2.18
CA GLU A 138 13.85 -4.87 -3.25
C GLU A 138 14.39 -6.19 -2.69
N THR A 139 15.21 -6.12 -1.63
CA THR A 139 15.71 -7.31 -0.94
C THR A 139 14.58 -8.09 -0.26
N ILE A 140 13.65 -7.41 0.43
CA ILE A 140 12.49 -8.07 1.06
C ILE A 140 11.63 -8.77 0.00
N VAL A 141 11.29 -8.07 -1.07
CA VAL A 141 10.45 -8.61 -2.15
C VAL A 141 11.13 -9.79 -2.83
N GLY A 142 12.41 -9.65 -3.18
CA GLY A 142 13.18 -10.68 -3.90
C GLY A 142 13.43 -11.95 -3.09
N ARG A 143 13.50 -11.83 -1.74
CA ARG A 143 13.69 -13.00 -0.85
C ARG A 143 12.38 -13.69 -0.46
N ASN A 144 11.23 -13.15 -0.86
CA ASN A 144 9.91 -13.71 -0.59
C ASN A 144 9.12 -13.96 -1.90
N PRO A 145 9.67 -14.69 -2.89
CA PRO A 145 9.04 -14.81 -4.21
C PRO A 145 7.70 -15.53 -4.20
N GLU A 146 7.44 -16.35 -3.18
CA GLU A 146 6.20 -17.12 -3.02
C GLU A 146 5.15 -16.40 -2.16
N SER A 147 5.47 -15.24 -1.63
CA SER A 147 4.58 -14.47 -0.75
C SER A 147 4.27 -13.11 -1.37
N VAL A 148 3.02 -12.67 -1.27
CA VAL A 148 2.67 -11.30 -1.64
C VAL A 148 3.29 -10.32 -0.64
N VAL A 149 3.97 -9.31 -1.15
CA VAL A 149 4.53 -8.21 -0.38
C VAL A 149 3.77 -6.93 -0.70
N ILE A 150 3.11 -6.37 0.28
CA ILE A 150 2.33 -5.14 0.15
C ILE A 150 3.13 -3.99 0.77
N LEU A 151 3.50 -3.02 -0.04
CA LEU A 151 4.07 -1.74 0.37
C LEU A 151 2.94 -0.71 0.48
N ASP A 152 2.67 -0.28 1.70
CA ASP A 152 1.72 0.79 1.98
C ASP A 152 2.48 2.12 1.94
N GLU A 153 2.29 2.85 0.86
CA GLU A 153 2.92 4.14 0.57
C GLU A 153 2.00 5.33 0.84
N ALA A 154 1.01 5.18 1.73
CA ALA A 154 0.06 6.26 2.06
C ALA A 154 0.74 7.60 2.42
N TYR A 155 1.98 7.57 2.88
CA TYR A 155 2.75 8.76 3.26
C TYR A 155 3.98 9.02 2.39
N ILE A 156 4.09 8.40 1.23
CA ILE A 156 5.29 8.52 0.37
C ILE A 156 5.57 9.95 -0.08
N ASP A 157 4.53 10.76 -0.28
CA ASP A 157 4.66 12.16 -0.71
C ASP A 157 5.26 13.08 0.37
N PHE A 158 5.35 12.62 1.61
CA PHE A 158 5.98 13.37 2.72
C PHE A 158 7.47 13.05 2.88
N GLY A 159 8.01 12.15 2.11
CA GLY A 159 9.43 11.79 2.08
C GLY A 159 9.64 10.31 1.79
N GLY A 160 10.67 10.00 1.06
CA GLY A 160 11.00 8.65 0.64
C GLY A 160 11.06 8.51 -0.88
N THR A 161 11.19 7.28 -1.33
CA THR A 161 11.22 6.94 -2.76
C THR A 161 10.20 5.84 -3.00
N THR A 162 9.23 6.10 -3.88
CA THR A 162 8.24 5.09 -4.26
C THR A 162 8.90 3.87 -4.89
N VAL A 163 8.37 2.70 -4.56
CA VAL A 163 8.79 1.43 -5.14
C VAL A 163 7.93 1.00 -6.33
N ALA A 164 6.98 1.82 -6.76
CA ALA A 164 6.08 1.52 -7.90
C ALA A 164 6.85 1.10 -9.16
N GLY A 165 8.04 1.65 -9.39
CA GLY A 165 8.92 1.25 -10.50
C GLY A 165 9.41 -0.20 -10.46
N LEU A 166 9.29 -0.90 -9.32
CA LEU A 166 9.66 -2.31 -9.20
C LEU A 166 8.54 -3.27 -9.64
N ILE A 167 7.29 -2.82 -9.72
CA ILE A 167 6.13 -3.67 -10.07
C ILE A 167 6.34 -4.52 -11.33
N PRO A 168 6.91 -3.99 -12.44
CA PRO A 168 7.13 -4.80 -13.64
C PRO A 168 8.14 -5.96 -13.46
N ARG A 169 8.99 -5.89 -12.44
CA ARG A 169 10.05 -6.89 -12.16
C ARG A 169 9.64 -7.93 -11.13
N TYR A 170 8.72 -7.58 -10.23
CA TYR A 170 8.32 -8.41 -9.11
C TYR A 170 6.81 -8.66 -9.13
N PRO A 171 6.37 -9.84 -9.62
CA PRO A 171 4.94 -10.16 -9.72
C PRO A 171 4.24 -10.33 -8.36
N ASN A 172 5.01 -10.48 -7.29
CA ASN A 172 4.55 -10.60 -5.91
C ASN A 172 4.50 -9.25 -5.15
N LEU A 173 4.82 -8.13 -5.82
CA LEU A 173 4.78 -6.80 -5.21
C LEU A 173 3.46 -6.09 -5.51
N LEU A 174 2.79 -5.61 -4.46
CA LEU A 174 1.73 -4.61 -4.54
C LEU A 174 2.19 -3.32 -3.86
N VAL A 175 1.74 -2.18 -4.39
CA VAL A 175 1.95 -0.86 -3.79
C VAL A 175 0.58 -0.22 -3.62
N VAL A 176 0.27 0.24 -2.41
CA VAL A 176 -1.00 0.82 -2.01
C VAL A 176 -0.80 2.27 -1.57
#